data_5eca3606064251f62591b31d3c55f46b
#
_entry.id   5eca3606064251f62591b31d3c55f46b
#
_cell.length_a   1.000
_cell.length_b   1.000
_cell.length_c   1.000
_cell.angle_alpha   90.00
_cell.angle_beta   90.00
_cell.angle_gamma   90.00
#
_symmetry.space_group_name_H-M   'P 1'
#
loop_
_entity.id
_entity.type
_entity.pdbx_description
1 polymer ?
#
loop_
_entity_poly.entity_id
_entity_poly.type
_entity_poly.pdbx_seq_one_letter_code
_entity_poly.pdbx_strand_id
1 'polypeptide(L)'
;MVRDPNKLPLSIRNNERINLLACDIRDCKKFKKELREINYLIHTATAWGDPKRAYEVNVAAFEELLRLLKKSILEKIIYFSTASILNEETELMRESLIYGTEYIQTKYQCYENLRRSSFAKKTCVVFPTLVFGGTLNGNSRYPVSYLTEGLKQAKKWLWIARFLKIDAKFHFIHAKDIAQICGFLIKSTNKRDYGFKRYVLGQKFITID
;
A
#
# COMPACT_ATOMS: atom_id res chain seq x y z
N MET A 1 0.05 -13.28 -4.26
CA MET A 1 -1.34 -13.36 -4.75
C MET A 1 -1.59 -12.21 -5.71
N VAL A 2 -2.20 -12.45 -6.86
CA VAL A 2 -2.43 -11.44 -7.91
C VAL A 2 -3.75 -11.74 -8.62
N ARG A 3 -4.54 -10.69 -8.91
CA ARG A 3 -5.85 -10.85 -9.58
C ARG A 3 -5.71 -11.26 -11.05
N ASP A 4 -4.76 -10.67 -11.76
CA ASP A 4 -4.48 -10.96 -13.17
C ASP A 4 -2.98 -11.18 -13.38
N PRO A 5 -2.51 -12.44 -13.48
CA PRO A 5 -1.10 -12.74 -13.71
C PRO A 5 -0.54 -12.18 -15.02
N ASN A 6 -1.40 -11.95 -16.03
CA ASN A 6 -0.95 -11.43 -17.33
C ASN A 6 -0.43 -10.00 -17.27
N LYS A 7 -0.78 -9.26 -16.21
CA LYS A 7 -0.24 -7.92 -15.95
C LYS A 7 1.18 -7.93 -15.40
N LEU A 8 1.70 -9.11 -15.01
CA LEU A 8 3.06 -9.24 -14.54
C LEU A 8 4.03 -9.48 -15.70
N PRO A 9 5.25 -8.92 -15.62
CA PRO A 9 6.31 -9.22 -16.58
C PRO A 9 6.60 -10.72 -16.67
N LEU A 10 6.99 -11.21 -17.86
CA LEU A 10 7.37 -12.60 -18.06
C LEU A 10 8.48 -13.07 -17.11
N SER A 11 9.44 -12.18 -16.82
CA SER A 11 10.53 -12.47 -15.86
C SER A 11 10.03 -12.76 -14.44
N ILE A 12 8.86 -12.27 -14.07
CA ILE A 12 8.21 -12.57 -12.77
C ILE A 12 7.39 -13.85 -12.90
N ARG A 13 6.63 -13.99 -13.99
CA ARG A 13 5.75 -15.15 -14.19
C ARG A 13 6.52 -16.48 -14.32
N ASN A 14 7.70 -16.44 -14.96
CA ASN A 14 8.53 -17.61 -15.23
C ASN A 14 9.64 -17.81 -14.17
N ASN A 15 9.60 -17.07 -13.06
CA ASN A 15 10.59 -17.22 -12.00
C ASN A 15 10.20 -18.38 -11.07
N GLU A 16 10.99 -19.42 -11.04
CA GLU A 16 10.76 -20.63 -10.21
C GLU A 16 10.67 -20.37 -8.70
N ARG A 17 11.23 -19.22 -8.25
CA ARG A 17 11.12 -18.80 -6.84
C ARG A 17 9.81 -18.12 -6.49
N ILE A 18 8.93 -17.90 -7.48
CA ILE A 18 7.67 -17.16 -7.33
C ILE A 18 6.51 -18.11 -7.57
N ASN A 19 5.76 -18.43 -6.54
CA ASN A 19 4.49 -19.13 -6.66
C ASN A 19 3.35 -18.11 -6.85
N LEU A 20 2.76 -18.09 -8.05
CA LEU A 20 1.68 -17.16 -8.41
C LEU A 20 0.31 -17.74 -8.03
N LEU A 21 -0.31 -17.17 -7.03
CA LEU A 21 -1.68 -17.47 -6.65
C LEU A 21 -2.63 -16.48 -7.36
N ALA A 22 -3.25 -16.95 -8.46
CA ALA A 22 -4.15 -16.14 -9.28
C ALA A 22 -5.55 -16.10 -8.64
N CYS A 23 -5.89 -15.00 -7.93
CA CYS A 23 -7.25 -14.80 -7.43
C CYS A 23 -7.51 -13.34 -7.04
N ASP A 24 -8.79 -12.98 -6.98
CA ASP A 24 -9.22 -11.77 -6.27
C ASP A 24 -9.01 -11.99 -4.76
N ILE A 25 -8.58 -10.97 -4.03
CA ILE A 25 -8.32 -11.11 -2.59
C ILE A 25 -9.58 -11.52 -1.80
N ARG A 26 -10.76 -11.19 -2.30
CA ARG A 26 -12.05 -11.61 -1.71
C ARG A 26 -12.23 -13.13 -1.69
N ASP A 27 -11.50 -13.83 -2.56
CA ASP A 27 -11.50 -15.29 -2.68
C ASP A 27 -10.29 -15.95 -2.02
N CYS A 28 -9.56 -15.26 -1.15
CA CYS A 28 -8.30 -15.73 -0.56
C CYS A 28 -8.42 -17.06 0.18
N LYS A 29 -9.64 -17.46 0.60
CA LYS A 29 -9.92 -18.78 1.20
C LYS A 29 -9.49 -19.95 0.32
N LYS A 30 -9.48 -19.80 -1.01
CA LYS A 30 -9.02 -20.83 -1.96
C LYS A 30 -7.57 -21.24 -1.71
N PHE A 31 -6.77 -20.36 -1.09
CA PHE A 31 -5.34 -20.57 -0.82
C PHE A 31 -5.05 -20.63 0.70
N LYS A 32 -6.00 -21.17 1.47
CA LYS A 32 -5.87 -21.29 2.92
C LYS A 32 -4.62 -22.06 3.35
N LYS A 33 -4.24 -23.11 2.61
CA LYS A 33 -3.05 -23.93 2.92
C LYS A 33 -1.78 -23.09 2.81
N GLU A 34 -1.58 -22.44 1.69
CA GLU A 34 -0.41 -21.59 1.40
C GLU A 34 -0.33 -20.41 2.37
N LEU A 35 -1.46 -19.76 2.64
CA LEU A 35 -1.53 -18.62 3.56
C LEU A 35 -1.18 -18.97 5.01
N ARG A 36 -1.39 -20.20 5.43
CA ARG A 36 -1.04 -20.67 6.78
C ARG A 36 0.46 -20.91 6.96
N GLU A 37 1.21 -21.01 5.88
CA GLU A 37 2.64 -21.36 5.86
C GLU A 37 3.55 -20.13 5.67
N ILE A 38 2.99 -18.93 5.40
CA ILE A 38 3.80 -17.74 5.15
C ILE A 38 4.39 -17.15 6.43
N ASN A 39 5.65 -16.71 6.34
CA ASN A 39 6.35 -16.01 7.42
C ASN A 39 6.14 -14.50 7.34
N TYR A 40 6.00 -13.95 6.16
CA TYR A 40 5.90 -12.50 5.93
C TYR A 40 4.70 -12.18 5.04
N LEU A 41 3.94 -11.15 5.40
CA LEU A 41 2.87 -10.62 4.59
C LEU A 41 3.18 -9.17 4.21
N ILE A 42 3.27 -8.88 2.91
CA ILE A 42 3.24 -7.51 2.39
C ILE A 42 1.88 -7.30 1.73
N HIS A 43 1.02 -6.49 2.35
CA HIS A 43 -0.33 -6.26 1.87
C HIS A 43 -0.45 -4.92 1.16
N THR A 44 -0.57 -4.97 -0.17
CA THR A 44 -0.71 -3.79 -1.05
C THR A 44 -2.04 -3.74 -1.78
N ALA A 45 -2.89 -4.79 -1.65
CA ALA A 45 -4.17 -4.81 -2.33
C ALA A 45 -5.07 -3.68 -1.85
N THR A 46 -5.72 -3.01 -2.78
CA THR A 46 -6.63 -1.91 -2.49
C THR A 46 -7.65 -1.71 -3.63
N ALA A 47 -8.79 -1.12 -3.30
CA ALA A 47 -9.80 -0.65 -4.23
C ALA A 47 -10.28 0.74 -3.83
N TRP A 48 -10.77 1.50 -4.80
CA TRP A 48 -11.35 2.84 -4.68
C TRP A 48 -12.38 3.06 -5.78
N GLY A 49 -13.14 4.18 -5.69
CA GLY A 49 -14.11 4.62 -6.70
C GLY A 49 -15.51 4.04 -6.52
N ASP A 50 -15.68 3.01 -5.70
CA ASP A 50 -16.97 2.44 -5.32
C ASP A 50 -16.95 2.05 -3.84
N PRO A 51 -17.83 2.63 -2.99
CA PRO A 51 -17.80 2.42 -1.54
C PRO A 51 -17.96 0.95 -1.13
N LYS A 52 -18.86 0.22 -1.77
CA LYS A 52 -19.12 -1.20 -1.48
C LYS A 52 -17.90 -2.04 -1.80
N ARG A 53 -17.36 -1.86 -3.00
CA ARG A 53 -16.16 -2.58 -3.43
C ARG A 53 -14.92 -2.20 -2.59
N ALA A 54 -14.77 -0.93 -2.24
CA ALA A 54 -13.68 -0.49 -1.36
C ALA A 54 -13.77 -1.19 -0.01
N TYR A 55 -14.94 -1.26 0.60
CA TYR A 55 -15.14 -1.99 1.86
C TYR A 55 -14.86 -3.49 1.71
N GLU A 56 -15.42 -4.14 0.68
CA GLU A 56 -15.23 -5.57 0.43
C GLU A 56 -13.75 -5.95 0.26
N VAL A 57 -12.99 -5.16 -0.50
CA VAL A 57 -11.58 -5.43 -0.81
C VAL A 57 -10.65 -4.98 0.30
N ASN A 58 -10.81 -3.73 0.78
CA ASN A 58 -9.86 -3.13 1.71
C ASN A 58 -10.07 -3.64 3.14
N VAL A 59 -11.33 -3.85 3.56
CA VAL A 59 -11.66 -4.22 4.94
C VAL A 59 -11.99 -5.70 5.05
N ALA A 60 -13.12 -6.14 4.47
CA ALA A 60 -13.64 -7.48 4.68
C ALA A 60 -12.68 -8.58 4.20
N ALA A 61 -12.12 -8.45 2.98
CA ALA A 61 -11.18 -9.41 2.44
C ALA A 61 -9.85 -9.43 3.21
N PHE A 62 -9.40 -8.27 3.69
CA PHE A 62 -8.18 -8.20 4.51
C PHE A 62 -8.38 -8.84 5.88
N GLU A 63 -9.51 -8.62 6.54
CA GLU A 63 -9.85 -9.32 7.79
C GLU A 63 -9.92 -10.84 7.60
N GLU A 64 -10.53 -11.29 6.50
CA GLU A 64 -10.58 -12.71 6.17
C GLU A 64 -9.17 -13.28 5.94
N LEU A 65 -8.32 -12.56 5.19
CA LEU A 65 -6.91 -12.91 5.02
C LEU A 65 -6.21 -13.09 6.38
N LEU A 66 -6.38 -12.15 7.30
CA LEU A 66 -5.78 -12.24 8.63
C LEU A 66 -6.26 -13.47 9.42
N ARG A 67 -7.54 -13.85 9.29
CA ARG A 67 -8.07 -15.07 9.96
C ARG A 67 -7.45 -16.35 9.41
N LEU A 68 -6.99 -16.34 8.17
CA LEU A 68 -6.34 -17.51 7.54
C LEU A 68 -4.88 -17.68 7.96
N LEU A 69 -4.22 -16.61 8.42
CA LEU A 69 -2.81 -16.66 8.81
C LEU A 69 -2.60 -17.43 10.11
N LYS A 70 -1.49 -18.16 10.19
CA LYS A 70 -1.08 -18.86 11.41
C LYS A 70 -0.13 -17.98 12.23
N LYS A 71 -0.64 -17.44 13.35
CA LYS A 71 0.12 -16.51 14.20
C LYS A 71 1.47 -17.06 14.68
N SER A 72 1.58 -18.37 14.90
CA SER A 72 2.83 -19.01 15.34
C SER A 72 3.91 -19.06 14.25
N ILE A 73 3.52 -19.00 12.98
CA ILE A 73 4.44 -19.04 11.82
C ILE A 73 4.73 -17.64 11.32
N LEU A 74 3.71 -16.78 11.24
CA LEU A 74 3.85 -15.42 10.75
C LEU A 74 4.79 -14.62 11.64
N GLU A 75 5.79 -14.01 11.05
CA GLU A 75 6.79 -13.18 11.75
C GLU A 75 6.48 -11.70 11.64
N LYS A 76 6.06 -11.22 10.45
CA LYS A 76 5.78 -9.79 10.23
C LYS A 76 4.71 -9.55 9.17
N ILE A 77 3.91 -8.51 9.40
CA ILE A 77 3.00 -7.90 8.43
C ILE A 77 3.53 -6.51 8.08
N ILE A 78 3.64 -6.20 6.79
CA ILE A 78 3.80 -4.85 6.27
C ILE A 78 2.48 -4.47 5.60
N TYR A 79 1.74 -3.56 6.22
CA TYR A 79 0.46 -3.08 5.71
C TYR A 79 0.61 -1.71 5.08
N PHE A 80 0.15 -1.57 3.84
CA PHE A 80 0.15 -0.30 3.11
C PHE A 80 -1.11 0.49 3.44
N SER A 81 -0.95 1.53 4.25
CA SER A 81 -1.95 2.56 4.49
C SER A 81 -1.74 3.74 3.53
N THR A 82 -2.09 4.94 3.93
CA THR A 82 -1.87 6.18 3.18
C THR A 82 -1.55 7.32 4.16
N ALA A 83 -0.68 8.23 3.76
CA ALA A 83 -0.39 9.44 4.55
C ALA A 83 -1.63 10.33 4.71
N SER A 84 -2.65 10.18 3.84
CA SER A 84 -3.89 10.97 3.88
C SER A 84 -4.77 10.73 5.12
N ILE A 85 -4.44 9.75 5.98
CA ILE A 85 -5.13 9.56 7.26
C ILE A 85 -4.38 10.15 8.45
N LEU A 86 -3.27 10.86 8.19
CA LEU A 86 -2.41 11.46 9.20
C LEU A 86 -2.46 12.99 9.11
N ASN A 87 -2.35 13.65 10.27
CA ASN A 87 -2.13 15.08 10.35
C ASN A 87 -0.63 15.44 10.19
N GLU A 88 -0.27 16.70 10.37
CA GLU A 88 1.11 17.20 10.23
C GLU A 88 2.06 16.59 11.27
N GLU A 89 1.57 16.28 12.47
CA GLU A 89 2.31 15.61 13.53
C GLU A 89 2.40 14.08 13.34
N THR A 90 1.95 13.58 12.19
CA THR A 90 1.88 12.16 11.85
C THR A 90 0.94 11.33 12.74
N GLU A 91 0.00 11.98 13.44
CA GLU A 91 -1.03 11.33 14.21
C GLU A 91 -2.30 11.07 13.38
N LEU A 92 -3.10 10.07 13.82
CA LEU A 92 -4.35 9.74 13.13
C LEU A 92 -5.36 10.87 13.20
N MET A 93 -5.86 11.28 12.06
CA MET A 93 -6.85 12.32 11.88
C MET A 93 -8.26 11.71 11.82
N ARG A 94 -9.06 11.88 12.89
CA ARG A 94 -10.43 11.32 12.94
C ARG A 94 -11.34 11.85 11.82
N GLU A 95 -11.08 13.05 11.39
CA GLU A 95 -11.76 13.72 10.27
C GLU A 95 -11.64 12.90 8.98
N SER A 96 -10.54 12.16 8.80
CA SER A 96 -10.35 11.29 7.65
C SER A 96 -11.35 10.13 7.59
N LEU A 97 -11.86 9.69 8.74
CA LEU A 97 -12.92 8.68 8.82
C LEU A 97 -14.31 9.27 8.46
N ILE A 98 -14.53 10.56 8.77
CA ILE A 98 -15.84 11.21 8.62
C ILE A 98 -15.98 11.83 7.22
N TYR A 99 -14.95 12.57 6.80
CA TYR A 99 -14.97 13.41 5.58
C TYR A 99 -14.10 12.85 4.45
N GLY A 100 -13.32 11.80 4.70
CA GLY A 100 -12.48 11.17 3.69
C GLY A 100 -13.28 10.47 2.61
N THR A 101 -12.65 10.21 1.46
CA THR A 101 -13.22 9.31 0.46
C THR A 101 -13.34 7.90 1.03
N GLU A 102 -14.12 7.04 0.38
CA GLU A 102 -14.27 5.62 0.76
C GLU A 102 -12.90 4.91 0.90
N TYR A 103 -11.94 5.30 0.08
CA TYR A 103 -10.57 4.80 0.17
C TYR A 103 -9.91 5.21 1.50
N ILE A 104 -9.97 6.49 1.85
CA ILE A 104 -9.38 7.04 3.08
C ILE A 104 -10.06 6.43 4.30
N GLN A 105 -11.40 6.39 4.31
CA GLN A 105 -12.19 5.80 5.39
C GLN A 105 -11.83 4.33 5.62
N THR A 106 -11.76 3.52 4.56
CA THR A 106 -11.41 2.10 4.66
C THR A 106 -9.97 1.89 5.11
N LYS A 107 -9.02 2.74 4.70
CA LYS A 107 -7.63 2.69 5.18
C LYS A 107 -7.52 3.04 6.67
N TYR A 108 -8.28 4.02 7.14
CA TYR A 108 -8.36 4.34 8.57
C TYR A 108 -8.90 3.16 9.37
N GLN A 109 -10.02 2.58 8.93
CA GLN A 109 -10.64 1.43 9.58
C GLN A 109 -9.69 0.23 9.65
N CYS A 110 -9.02 -0.10 8.57
CA CYS A 110 -8.03 -1.19 8.55
C CYS A 110 -6.87 -0.94 9.50
N TYR A 111 -6.38 0.29 9.60
CA TYR A 111 -5.34 0.64 10.56
C TYR A 111 -5.81 0.36 12.00
N GLU A 112 -7.00 0.83 12.38
CA GLU A 112 -7.55 0.60 13.72
C GLU A 112 -7.79 -0.89 13.99
N ASN A 113 -8.31 -1.64 13.01
CA ASN A 113 -8.52 -3.08 13.15
C ASN A 113 -7.20 -3.83 13.35
N LEU A 114 -6.15 -3.47 12.61
CA LEU A 114 -4.81 -4.04 12.78
C LEU A 114 -4.22 -3.72 14.15
N ARG A 115 -4.35 -2.48 14.60
CA ARG A 115 -3.84 -2.03 15.90
C ARG A 115 -4.45 -2.81 17.07
N ARG A 116 -5.73 -3.19 16.94
CA ARG A 116 -6.48 -3.98 17.93
C ARG A 116 -6.36 -5.49 17.71
N SER A 117 -5.77 -5.93 16.62
CA SER A 117 -5.69 -7.35 16.27
C SER A 117 -4.65 -8.11 17.10
N SER A 118 -4.78 -9.43 17.10
CA SER A 118 -3.75 -10.32 17.69
C SER A 118 -2.40 -10.25 16.96
N PHE A 119 -2.35 -9.64 15.78
CA PHE A 119 -1.15 -9.42 14.97
C PHE A 119 -0.49 -8.06 15.21
N ALA A 120 -1.05 -7.19 16.05
CA ALA A 120 -0.54 -5.84 16.26
C ALA A 120 0.98 -5.82 16.53
N LYS A 121 1.47 -6.67 17.44
CA LYS A 121 2.90 -6.75 17.79
C LYS A 121 3.82 -7.19 16.63
N LYS A 122 3.25 -7.71 15.54
CA LYS A 122 3.98 -8.17 14.35
C LYS A 122 3.75 -7.26 13.14
N THR A 123 3.07 -6.12 13.35
CA THR A 123 2.63 -5.25 12.27
C THR A 123 3.48 -3.99 12.16
N CYS A 124 3.96 -3.74 10.93
CA CYS A 124 4.48 -2.46 10.49
C CYS A 124 3.49 -1.83 9.52
N VAL A 125 2.98 -0.66 9.83
CA VAL A 125 2.14 0.11 8.92
C VAL A 125 3.02 1.13 8.22
N VAL A 126 2.98 1.12 6.89
CA VAL A 126 3.65 2.10 6.06
C VAL A 126 2.62 3.05 5.45
N PHE A 127 2.94 4.34 5.49
CA PHE A 127 2.09 5.43 5.00
C PHE A 127 2.80 6.12 3.83
N PRO A 128 2.70 5.57 2.62
CA PRO A 128 3.26 6.24 1.46
C PRO A 128 2.59 7.58 1.23
N THR A 129 3.39 8.57 0.85
CA THR A 129 2.94 9.85 0.31
C THR A 129 2.58 9.67 -1.18
N LEU A 130 2.78 10.65 -2.04
CA LEU A 130 2.49 10.52 -3.47
C LEU A 130 3.50 9.57 -4.14
N VAL A 131 3.04 8.39 -4.52
CA VAL A 131 3.89 7.36 -5.11
C VAL A 131 4.03 7.58 -6.61
N PHE A 132 5.27 7.69 -7.08
CA PHE A 132 5.60 7.67 -8.50
C PHE A 132 6.49 6.48 -8.84
N GLY A 133 6.53 6.11 -10.11
CA GLY A 133 7.35 5.00 -10.59
C GLY A 133 7.09 4.71 -12.05
N GLY A 134 7.88 3.83 -12.59
CA GLY A 134 7.98 3.55 -14.00
C GLY A 134 9.30 4.08 -14.56
N THR A 135 9.69 3.65 -15.76
CA THR A 135 10.86 4.19 -16.46
C THR A 135 10.42 5.24 -17.47
N LEU A 136 11.14 6.36 -17.54
CA LEU A 136 10.88 7.45 -18.48
C LEU A 136 10.98 7.02 -19.96
N ASN A 137 11.65 5.92 -20.25
CA ASN A 137 12.03 5.50 -21.61
C ASN A 137 11.05 4.53 -22.29
N GLY A 138 9.80 4.45 -21.88
CA GLY A 138 8.77 3.65 -22.58
C GLY A 138 8.92 2.12 -22.52
N ASN A 139 10.11 1.60 -22.25
CA ASN A 139 10.42 0.17 -22.09
C ASN A 139 10.25 -0.30 -20.64
N SER A 140 9.36 0.33 -19.91
CA SER A 140 9.09 -0.03 -18.51
C SER A 140 8.47 -1.43 -18.43
N ARG A 141 9.16 -2.33 -17.78
CA ARG A 141 8.62 -3.66 -17.41
C ARG A 141 7.50 -3.57 -16.36
N TYR A 142 7.25 -2.39 -15.83
CA TYR A 142 6.31 -2.14 -14.76
C TYR A 142 5.28 -1.08 -15.18
N PRO A 143 4.03 -1.20 -14.75
CA PRO A 143 3.01 -0.20 -15.04
C PRO A 143 3.41 1.16 -14.46
N VAL A 144 3.10 2.20 -15.20
CA VAL A 144 3.28 3.59 -14.77
C VAL A 144 2.34 3.86 -13.58
N SER A 145 2.79 4.64 -12.60
CA SER A 145 1.93 5.00 -11.47
C SER A 145 0.76 5.87 -11.93
N TYR A 146 -0.37 5.77 -11.24
CA TYR A 146 -1.55 6.61 -11.52
C TYR A 146 -1.24 8.10 -11.43
N LEU A 147 -0.34 8.50 -10.53
CA LEU A 147 0.14 9.88 -10.43
C LEU A 147 0.85 10.30 -11.73
N THR A 148 1.76 9.47 -12.24
CA THR A 148 2.49 9.76 -13.48
C THR A 148 1.54 9.82 -14.68
N GLU A 149 0.53 8.96 -14.71
CA GLU A 149 -0.49 8.96 -15.75
C GLU A 149 -1.38 10.21 -15.67
N GLY A 150 -1.83 10.57 -14.47
CA GLY A 150 -2.60 11.78 -14.22
C GLY A 150 -1.84 13.05 -14.61
N LEU A 151 -0.55 13.14 -14.29
CA LEU A 151 0.31 14.26 -14.69
C LEU A 151 0.47 14.36 -16.21
N LYS A 152 0.57 13.22 -16.93
CA LYS A 152 0.58 13.22 -18.41
C LYS A 152 -0.71 13.80 -18.97
N GLN A 153 -1.85 13.45 -18.42
CA GLN A 153 -3.15 13.98 -18.85
C GLN A 153 -3.31 15.46 -18.48
N ALA A 154 -2.83 15.87 -17.29
CA ALA A 154 -2.86 17.25 -16.83
C ALA A 154 -1.92 18.18 -17.61
N LYS A 155 -0.94 17.64 -18.39
CA LYS A 155 0.03 18.45 -19.15
C LYS A 155 -0.62 19.51 -20.04
N LYS A 156 -1.80 19.24 -20.56
CA LYS A 156 -2.60 20.19 -21.38
C LYS A 156 -3.02 21.45 -20.58
N TRP A 157 -3.12 21.33 -19.27
CA TRP A 157 -3.62 22.38 -18.38
C TRP A 157 -2.50 23.08 -17.58
N LEU A 158 -1.23 22.63 -17.73
CA LEU A 158 -0.10 23.21 -17.01
C LEU A 158 0.12 24.70 -17.33
N TRP A 159 -0.29 25.14 -18.52
CA TRP A 159 -0.21 26.57 -18.88
C TRP A 159 -1.16 27.44 -18.03
N ILE A 160 -2.29 26.89 -17.56
CA ILE A 160 -3.22 27.59 -16.64
C ILE A 160 -2.64 27.58 -15.23
N ALA A 161 -1.97 26.51 -14.81
CA ALA A 161 -1.41 26.36 -13.47
C ALA A 161 -0.41 27.48 -13.13
N ARG A 162 0.30 28.05 -14.12
CA ARG A 162 1.22 29.17 -13.89
C ARG A 162 0.54 30.49 -13.46
N PHE A 163 -0.78 30.57 -13.59
CA PHE A 163 -1.58 31.71 -13.10
C PHE A 163 -2.18 31.46 -11.73
N LEU A 164 -2.05 30.24 -11.21
CA LEU A 164 -2.56 29.85 -9.92
C LEU A 164 -1.41 29.90 -8.92
N LYS A 165 -1.48 30.81 -7.97
CA LYS A 165 -0.56 30.84 -6.84
C LYS A 165 -1.03 29.80 -5.82
N ILE A 166 -0.36 28.64 -5.78
CA ILE A 166 -0.73 27.54 -4.89
C ILE A 166 0.38 27.40 -3.86
N ASP A 167 0.11 27.80 -2.62
CA ASP A 167 1.00 27.49 -1.49
C ASP A 167 0.73 26.04 -1.05
N ALA A 168 1.38 25.10 -1.74
CA ALA A 168 1.24 23.69 -1.45
C ALA A 168 2.60 23.00 -1.38
N LYS A 169 2.74 22.13 -0.39
CA LYS A 169 3.91 21.26 -0.17
C LYS A 169 3.54 19.83 -0.45
N PHE A 170 4.26 19.20 -1.35
CA PHE A 170 4.03 17.81 -1.73
C PHE A 170 5.22 16.94 -1.37
N HIS A 171 4.94 15.82 -0.75
CA HIS A 171 5.90 14.75 -0.51
C HIS A 171 5.71 13.65 -1.55
N PHE A 172 6.79 13.24 -2.16
CA PHE A 172 6.80 12.15 -3.13
C PHE A 172 7.70 11.02 -2.66
N ILE A 173 7.44 9.81 -3.16
CA ILE A 173 8.33 8.67 -2.97
C ILE A 173 8.31 7.79 -4.22
N HIS A 174 9.49 7.27 -4.60
CA HIS A 174 9.57 6.35 -5.72
C HIS A 174 9.23 4.92 -5.28
N ALA A 175 8.48 4.18 -6.11
CA ALA A 175 8.08 2.80 -5.81
C ALA A 175 9.26 1.86 -5.54
N LYS A 176 10.42 2.10 -6.16
CA LYS A 176 11.66 1.35 -5.90
C LYS A 176 12.15 1.54 -4.46
N ASP A 177 12.09 2.77 -3.94
CA ASP A 177 12.52 3.08 -2.58
C ASP A 177 11.59 2.40 -1.57
N ILE A 178 10.28 2.42 -1.84
CA ILE A 178 9.29 1.67 -1.04
C ILE A 178 9.65 0.18 -1.00
N ALA A 179 9.98 -0.42 -2.15
CA ALA A 179 10.34 -1.83 -2.21
C ALA A 179 11.63 -2.13 -1.41
N GLN A 180 12.63 -1.24 -1.45
CA GLN A 180 13.86 -1.36 -0.66
C GLN A 180 13.57 -1.26 0.84
N ILE A 181 12.71 -0.31 1.25
CA ILE A 181 12.29 -0.17 2.64
C ILE A 181 11.56 -1.42 3.12
N CYS A 182 10.64 -1.97 2.33
CA CYS A 182 9.97 -3.23 2.66
C CYS A 182 10.97 -4.39 2.83
N GLY A 183 11.94 -4.50 1.93
CA GLY A 183 13.01 -5.49 2.03
C GLY A 183 13.85 -5.32 3.30
N PHE A 184 14.20 -4.09 3.66
CA PHE A 184 14.89 -3.77 4.91
C PHE A 184 14.05 -4.15 6.13
N LEU A 185 12.78 -3.76 6.16
CA LEU A 185 11.87 -4.07 7.28
C LEU A 185 11.70 -5.58 7.49
N ILE A 186 11.70 -6.39 6.43
CA ILE A 186 11.67 -7.84 6.53
C ILE A 186 12.98 -8.38 7.11
N LYS A 187 14.13 -7.93 6.60
CA LYS A 187 15.46 -8.42 7.04
C LYS A 187 15.80 -8.00 8.46
N SER A 188 15.34 -6.83 8.90
CA SER A 188 15.63 -6.27 10.24
C SER A 188 14.75 -6.88 11.34
N THR A 189 14.15 -8.06 11.12
CA THR A 189 13.27 -8.70 12.11
C THR A 189 14.10 -9.31 13.23
N ASN A 190 14.49 -8.48 14.20
CA ASN A 190 15.01 -8.95 15.48
C ASN A 190 13.86 -9.19 16.46
N LYS A 191 13.92 -10.27 17.25
CA LYS A 191 12.90 -10.59 18.29
C LYS A 191 12.67 -9.46 19.30
N ARG A 192 13.63 -8.52 19.44
CA ARG A 192 13.51 -7.31 20.28
C ARG A 192 12.65 -6.20 19.67
N ASP A 193 12.24 -6.35 18.42
CA ASP A 193 11.58 -5.31 17.62
C ASP A 193 10.06 -5.53 17.49
N TYR A 194 9.47 -6.31 18.40
CA TYR A 194 8.03 -6.51 18.43
C TYR A 194 7.31 -5.26 18.95
N GLY A 195 6.35 -4.79 18.17
CA GLY A 195 5.50 -3.65 18.50
C GLY A 195 4.74 -3.21 17.26
N PHE A 196 3.65 -2.51 17.44
CA PHE A 196 2.93 -1.86 16.35
C PHE A 196 3.76 -0.67 15.87
N LYS A 197 4.39 -0.79 14.69
CA LYS A 197 5.26 0.24 14.15
C LYS A 197 4.60 1.01 13.01
N ARG A 198 4.94 2.29 12.91
CA ARG A 198 4.41 3.22 11.92
C ARG A 198 5.56 3.91 11.21
N TYR A 199 5.53 3.97 9.87
CA TYR A 199 6.54 4.64 9.06
C TYR A 199 5.88 5.46 7.97
N VAL A 200 6.07 6.77 8.00
CA VAL A 200 5.68 7.65 6.89
C VAL A 200 6.77 7.57 5.83
N LEU A 201 6.36 7.25 4.60
CA LEU A 201 7.28 7.08 3.49
C LEU A 201 7.16 8.27 2.53
N GLY A 202 8.11 9.18 2.59
CA GLY A 202 8.19 10.37 1.75
C GLY A 202 9.60 10.93 1.72
N GLN A 203 9.94 11.62 0.65
CA GLN A 203 11.14 12.45 0.54
C GLN A 203 10.85 13.87 1.06
N LYS A 204 11.86 14.74 1.09
CA LYS A 204 11.65 16.16 1.38
C LYS A 204 10.55 16.73 0.48
N PHE A 205 9.76 17.64 1.03
CA PHE A 205 8.70 18.28 0.26
C PHE A 205 9.25 19.11 -0.91
N ILE A 206 8.43 19.19 -1.95
CA ILE A 206 8.64 20.10 -3.07
C ILE A 206 7.57 21.19 -2.95
N THR A 207 7.99 22.45 -2.96
CA THR A 207 7.09 23.61 -3.06
C THR A 207 6.78 23.88 -4.52
N ILE A 208 5.58 24.38 -4.78
CA ILE A 208 5.22 24.94 -6.09
C ILE A 208 5.28 26.45 -5.89
N ASP A 209 6.40 27.05 -6.28
CA ASP A 209 6.58 28.51 -6.32
C ASP A 209 6.16 29.03 -7.70
#